data_3bea539c4e416b82c86aef986e6a41b8
#
_entry.id   3bea539c4e416b82c86aef986e6a41b8
#
_cell.length_a   1.000
_cell.length_b   1.000
_cell.length_c   1.000
_cell.angle_alpha   90.00
_cell.angle_beta   90.00
_cell.angle_gamma   90.00
#
_symmetry.space_group_name_H-M   'P 1'
#
loop_
_entity.id
_entity.type
_entity.pdbx_description
1 polymer ?
#
loop_
_entity_poly.entity_id
_entity_poly.type
_entity_poly.pdbx_seq_one_letter_code
_entity_poly.pdbx_strand_id
1 'polypeptide(L)'
;MFNWLDKLLVKIGKKILNRYAPKDEFIAYINKDEEKILKKLGGYGKPVNETGIKSFWGISIGPVSIGSSGVSIGGVKLGVTKVFNWFKTLNPWVALGVFAIGWLFMSNRRPDMPDFGDSDFNNFEKGILLNHQSNDQSIPIVYGERKIGGTRCFVETSGTDNEYLYIALALCEGEIESVDKIYVDDKEVTWSGALADDTLRTVGSGDGNFYKDSASLISVKCHYGTDSQAQCDLLGTLSSWTSVHRLRGIAYISLKIKWNQDAFSGLPTIQALVKGKKVVAYDASSVAQTAAHSNNPAWCLLDYLTNERYGKGIAIANIDIPSFYTASGVCDTDVTPYTSGSAIDILDCNAVLDTSKNVIDNVRELVKGCRAYLPYTGGKYKLLVETTGSASITLTEDDIIGGYSLASESKSNKYNRVIVSYVNPDRNWQVDEVQWPEIDDSGYTSADQHATMKTADGGFLLEGRFDFTTITNPYQALEIAEVICRRSRDSKGLQLTVGFDAYDLAIGDIVNITLSSLGYSA
;
A
#
# COMPACT_ATOMS: atom_id res chain seq x y z
N MET A 1 -11.15 31.91 -20.89
CA MET A 1 -9.75 32.17 -21.32
C MET A 1 -8.99 33.11 -20.38
N PHE A 2 -9.67 33.98 -19.58
CA PHE A 2 -9.01 34.91 -18.63
C PHE A 2 -8.50 34.26 -17.34
N ASN A 3 -9.10 33.20 -16.89
CA ASN A 3 -8.77 32.58 -15.57
C ASN A 3 -7.41 31.84 -15.54
N TRP A 4 -6.80 31.52 -16.69
CA TRP A 4 -5.48 30.88 -16.76
C TRP A 4 -4.34 31.92 -16.70
N LEU A 5 -4.53 33.08 -17.34
CA LEU A 5 -3.53 34.15 -17.35
C LEU A 5 -3.37 34.77 -15.94
N ASP A 6 -4.47 34.96 -15.22
CA ASP A 6 -4.42 35.46 -13.83
C ASP A 6 -3.70 34.49 -12.88
N LYS A 7 -3.95 33.19 -13.01
CA LYS A 7 -3.23 32.16 -12.22
C LYS A 7 -1.74 32.12 -12.57
N LEU A 8 -1.37 32.32 -13.83
CA LEU A 8 0.03 32.36 -14.27
C LEU A 8 0.74 33.61 -13.75
N LEU A 9 0.10 34.78 -13.83
CA LEU A 9 0.65 36.05 -13.33
C LEU A 9 0.84 36.01 -11.80
N VAL A 10 -0.12 35.44 -11.06
CA VAL A 10 0.01 35.24 -9.61
C VAL A 10 1.17 34.30 -9.28
N LYS A 11 1.34 33.22 -10.04
CA LYS A 11 2.43 32.24 -9.83
C LYS A 11 3.81 32.82 -10.12
N ILE A 12 3.92 33.64 -11.19
CA ILE A 12 5.16 34.35 -11.54
C ILE A 12 5.46 35.45 -10.53
N GLY A 13 4.45 36.23 -10.12
CA GLY A 13 4.59 37.27 -9.11
C GLY A 13 5.05 36.71 -7.76
N LYS A 14 4.47 35.59 -7.30
CA LYS A 14 4.86 34.90 -6.07
C LYS A 14 6.31 34.40 -6.14
N LYS A 15 6.74 33.87 -7.28
CA LYS A 15 8.13 33.39 -7.48
C LYS A 15 9.16 34.53 -7.48
N ILE A 16 8.81 35.69 -8.01
CA ILE A 16 9.66 36.87 -8.02
C ILE A 16 9.75 37.47 -6.61
N LEU A 17 8.62 37.65 -5.94
CA LEU A 17 8.55 38.26 -4.60
C LEU A 17 9.22 37.39 -3.52
N ASN A 18 9.11 36.07 -3.59
CA ASN A 18 9.82 35.18 -2.66
C ASN A 18 11.35 35.20 -2.79
N ARG A 19 11.90 35.75 -3.92
CA ARG A 19 13.35 36.01 -4.03
C ARG A 19 13.85 37.13 -3.11
N TYR A 20 12.93 37.99 -2.68
CA TYR A 20 13.24 39.15 -1.81
C TYR A 20 12.78 38.93 -0.37
N ALA A 21 12.19 37.76 -0.05
CA ALA A 21 11.86 37.41 1.31
C ALA A 21 13.14 37.11 2.11
N PRO A 22 13.22 37.50 3.38
CA PRO A 22 14.31 37.10 4.29
C PRO A 22 14.45 35.55 4.31
N LYS A 23 15.66 35.07 4.67
CA LYS A 23 15.87 33.62 4.87
C LYS A 23 14.87 33.12 5.90
N ASP A 24 14.23 32.00 5.57
CA ASP A 24 13.22 31.32 6.41
C ASP A 24 11.83 31.99 6.46
N GLU A 25 11.57 32.97 5.58
CA GLU A 25 10.24 33.60 5.43
C GLU A 25 9.65 33.34 4.02
N PHE A 26 8.33 33.37 3.93
CA PHE A 26 7.62 33.26 2.64
C PHE A 26 6.48 34.28 2.56
N ILE A 27 6.16 34.69 1.35
CA ILE A 27 5.06 35.60 1.07
C ILE A 27 3.80 34.82 0.78
N ALA A 28 2.76 35.02 1.59
CA ALA A 28 1.44 34.41 1.43
C ALA A 28 0.37 35.47 1.20
N TYR A 29 -0.65 35.13 0.40
CA TYR A 29 -1.87 35.93 0.29
C TYR A 29 -2.79 35.58 1.45
N ILE A 30 -3.18 36.57 2.23
CA ILE A 30 -4.14 36.44 3.32
C ILE A 30 -5.36 37.31 3.05
N ASN A 31 -6.54 36.85 3.47
CA ASN A 31 -7.75 37.64 3.39
C ASN A 31 -7.88 38.60 4.60
N LYS A 32 -8.85 39.54 4.56
CA LYS A 32 -9.03 40.55 5.61
C LYS A 32 -9.36 39.95 6.98
N ASP A 33 -10.00 38.78 7.03
CA ASP A 33 -10.37 38.15 8.29
C ASP A 33 -9.18 37.36 8.87
N GLU A 34 -8.38 36.74 8.02
CA GLU A 34 -7.08 36.15 8.40
C GLU A 34 -6.11 37.23 8.91
N GLU A 35 -6.06 38.41 8.28
CA GLU A 35 -5.28 39.55 8.75
C GLU A 35 -5.69 39.98 10.16
N LYS A 36 -7.00 40.04 10.46
CA LYS A 36 -7.51 40.38 11.80
C LYS A 36 -7.09 39.35 12.85
N ILE A 37 -7.15 38.07 12.49
CA ILE A 37 -6.74 36.97 13.37
C ILE A 37 -5.25 37.04 13.65
N LEU A 38 -4.42 37.21 12.62
CA LEU A 38 -2.97 37.30 12.76
C LEU A 38 -2.57 38.52 13.63
N LYS A 39 -3.26 39.66 13.50
CA LYS A 39 -3.03 40.83 14.37
C LYS A 39 -3.44 40.56 15.81
N LYS A 40 -4.55 39.84 16.05
CA LYS A 40 -4.97 39.43 17.40
C LYS A 40 -3.97 38.47 18.08
N LEU A 41 -3.26 37.70 17.29
CA LEU A 41 -2.22 36.77 17.74
C LEU A 41 -0.85 37.45 17.95
N GLY A 42 -0.79 38.79 17.82
CA GLY A 42 0.42 39.57 18.05
C GLY A 42 1.31 39.80 16.83
N GLY A 43 0.82 39.44 15.64
CA GLY A 43 1.53 39.71 14.40
C GLY A 43 1.64 41.21 14.09
N TYR A 44 2.77 41.63 13.56
CA TYR A 44 3.11 43.05 13.34
C TYR A 44 2.12 43.77 12.39
N GLY A 45 1.72 43.12 11.30
CA GLY A 45 0.66 43.56 10.39
C GLY A 45 0.87 44.92 9.69
N LYS A 46 2.11 45.47 9.72
CA LYS A 46 2.48 46.71 9.02
C LYS A 46 3.34 46.41 7.79
N PRO A 47 3.31 47.29 6.77
CA PRO A 47 4.19 47.15 5.61
C PRO A 47 5.68 47.19 6.05
N VAL A 48 6.45 46.29 5.49
CA VAL A 48 7.91 46.27 5.66
C VAL A 48 8.50 46.80 4.36
N ASN A 49 9.30 47.84 4.47
CA ASN A 49 9.95 48.53 3.36
C ASN A 49 8.98 49.15 2.32
N GLU A 50 9.51 49.62 1.21
CA GLU A 50 8.78 50.28 0.12
C GLU A 50 7.87 49.37 -0.69
N THR A 51 7.86 48.08 -0.40
CA THR A 51 7.08 47.07 -1.15
C THR A 51 5.59 47.10 -0.81
N GLY A 52 5.18 47.76 0.26
CA GLY A 52 3.78 47.78 0.72
C GLY A 52 3.26 46.44 1.25
N ILE A 53 4.09 45.41 1.27
CA ILE A 53 3.70 44.05 1.73
C ILE A 53 3.71 44.05 3.27
N LYS A 54 2.59 43.65 3.87
CA LYS A 54 2.46 43.53 5.32
C LYS A 54 3.18 42.30 5.84
N SER A 55 4.03 42.47 6.87
CA SER A 55 4.69 41.38 7.55
C SER A 55 3.98 41.03 8.86
N PHE A 56 3.88 39.72 9.12
CA PHE A 56 3.31 39.15 10.36
C PHE A 56 4.36 38.32 11.12
N TRP A 57 5.65 38.63 10.90
CA TRP A 57 6.73 37.97 11.63
C TRP A 57 6.64 38.27 13.14
N GLY A 58 7.06 37.34 13.94
CA GLY A 58 6.92 37.39 15.40
C GLY A 58 5.78 36.56 15.97
N ILE A 59 4.96 35.89 15.11
CA ILE A 59 4.08 34.84 15.57
C ILE A 59 4.93 33.57 15.72
N SER A 60 5.55 33.40 16.89
CA SER A 60 6.12 32.13 17.28
C SER A 60 4.97 31.29 17.85
N ILE A 61 4.52 30.30 17.12
CA ILE A 61 3.75 29.19 17.68
C ILE A 61 4.79 28.32 18.40
N GLY A 62 5.26 28.80 19.56
CA GLY A 62 6.11 28.02 20.44
C GLY A 62 5.34 26.81 20.98
N PRO A 63 6.04 25.84 21.59
CA PRO A 63 5.41 24.65 22.11
C PRO A 63 4.27 25.03 23.07
N VAL A 64 3.12 24.37 22.90
CA VAL A 64 1.98 24.50 23.80
C VAL A 64 2.42 23.92 25.14
N SER A 65 2.50 24.75 26.17
CA SER A 65 2.76 24.28 27.53
C SER A 65 1.46 24.28 28.34
N ILE A 66 1.12 23.14 28.90
CA ILE A 66 -0.03 22.95 29.77
C ILE A 66 0.51 22.89 31.20
N GLY A 67 0.24 23.90 32.02
CA GLY A 67 0.59 23.90 33.43
C GLY A 67 -0.66 23.99 34.32
N SER A 68 -0.50 23.75 35.62
CA SER A 68 -1.57 23.81 36.63
C SER A 68 -2.32 25.16 36.71
N SER A 69 -1.84 26.19 36.04
CA SER A 69 -2.42 27.54 36.00
C SER A 69 -2.91 28.01 34.64
N GLY A 70 -2.88 27.16 33.62
CA GLY A 70 -3.42 27.52 32.30
C GLY A 70 -2.67 26.97 31.08
N VAL A 71 -3.28 27.13 29.91
CA VAL A 71 -2.65 26.87 28.61
C VAL A 71 -2.02 28.16 28.13
N SER A 72 -0.73 28.12 27.82
CA SER A 72 0.00 29.22 27.19
C SER A 72 0.33 28.84 25.75
N ILE A 73 -0.14 29.63 24.80
CA ILE A 73 0.24 29.55 23.40
C ILE A 73 0.99 30.84 23.06
N GLY A 74 2.28 30.74 22.73
CA GLY A 74 3.05 31.89 22.31
C GLY A 74 3.14 33.03 23.37
N GLY A 75 3.16 32.70 24.67
CA GLY A 75 3.27 33.68 25.76
C GLY A 75 1.96 34.37 26.17
N VAL A 76 0.82 34.08 25.47
CA VAL A 76 -0.48 34.63 25.86
C VAL A 76 -1.19 33.63 26.78
N LYS A 77 -1.35 33.97 28.05
CA LYS A 77 -2.15 33.21 29.02
C LYS A 77 -3.64 33.37 28.69
N LEU A 78 -4.24 32.38 28.12
CA LEU A 78 -5.69 32.27 28.00
C LEU A 78 -6.24 31.80 29.35
N GLY A 79 -7.08 32.62 29.96
CA GLY A 79 -7.72 32.33 31.26
C GLY A 79 -8.56 31.03 31.17
N VAL A 80 -7.97 29.96 31.67
CA VAL A 80 -8.35 28.56 31.46
C VAL A 80 -9.62 28.17 32.16
N THR A 81 -10.05 28.90 33.14
CA THR A 81 -11.23 28.54 33.96
C THR A 81 -12.52 28.50 33.17
N LYS A 82 -12.67 29.27 32.09
CA LYS A 82 -13.90 29.23 31.26
C LYS A 82 -13.80 28.20 30.12
N VAL A 83 -12.64 28.03 29.52
CA VAL A 83 -12.43 27.07 28.41
C VAL A 83 -12.32 25.65 28.94
N PHE A 84 -11.63 25.46 30.07
CA PHE A 84 -11.44 24.13 30.67
C PHE A 84 -12.70 23.57 31.35
N ASN A 85 -13.55 24.43 31.91
CA ASN A 85 -14.86 23.98 32.40
C ASN A 85 -15.81 23.59 31.26
N TRP A 86 -15.71 24.26 30.11
CA TRP A 86 -16.46 23.89 28.92
C TRP A 86 -15.94 22.57 28.32
N PHE A 87 -14.62 22.35 28.26
CA PHE A 87 -14.03 21.07 27.83
C PHE A 87 -14.26 19.92 28.83
N LYS A 88 -14.30 20.20 30.14
CA LYS A 88 -14.63 19.17 31.15
C LYS A 88 -16.07 18.69 31.11
N THR A 89 -16.99 19.49 30.56
CA THR A 89 -18.40 19.13 30.39
C THR A 89 -18.68 18.47 29.05
N LEU A 90 -17.74 18.50 28.10
CA LEU A 90 -17.86 17.81 26.81
C LEU A 90 -17.27 16.41 26.93
N ASN A 91 -18.07 15.40 26.54
CA ASN A 91 -17.54 14.06 26.30
C ASN A 91 -16.37 14.18 25.30
N PRO A 92 -15.22 13.52 25.54
CA PRO A 92 -14.06 13.58 24.63
C PRO A 92 -14.38 13.28 23.17
N TRP A 93 -15.37 12.42 22.91
CA TRP A 93 -15.86 12.13 21.56
C TRP A 93 -16.52 13.34 20.88
N VAL A 94 -17.21 14.19 21.65
CA VAL A 94 -17.77 15.45 21.12
C VAL A 94 -16.69 16.46 20.81
N ALA A 95 -15.68 16.58 21.67
CA ALA A 95 -14.53 17.42 21.41
C ALA A 95 -13.79 16.99 20.14
N LEU A 96 -13.61 15.68 19.95
CA LEU A 96 -13.05 15.08 18.73
C LEU A 96 -13.98 15.24 17.52
N GLY A 97 -15.29 15.08 17.69
CA GLY A 97 -16.27 15.33 16.63
C GLY A 97 -16.26 16.78 16.16
N VAL A 98 -16.14 17.75 17.07
CA VAL A 98 -16.03 19.18 16.74
C VAL A 98 -14.69 19.47 16.04
N PHE A 99 -13.58 18.80 16.45
CA PHE A 99 -12.31 18.88 15.75
C PHE A 99 -12.37 18.24 14.36
N ALA A 100 -13.01 17.08 14.22
CA ALA A 100 -13.20 16.38 12.94
C ALA A 100 -14.11 17.18 12.00
N ILE A 101 -15.20 17.75 12.51
CA ILE A 101 -16.11 18.62 11.75
C ILE A 101 -15.43 19.97 11.41
N GLY A 102 -14.69 20.55 12.33
CA GLY A 102 -13.89 21.77 12.08
C GLY A 102 -12.84 21.54 11.00
N TRP A 103 -12.21 20.36 10.99
CA TRP A 103 -11.25 19.96 9.97
C TRP A 103 -11.90 19.67 8.61
N LEU A 104 -13.10 19.08 8.58
CA LEU A 104 -13.93 18.91 7.38
C LEU A 104 -14.30 20.23 6.72
N PHE A 105 -14.63 21.27 7.50
CA PHE A 105 -14.90 22.61 6.97
C PHE A 105 -13.62 23.36 6.54
N MET A 106 -12.45 23.03 7.08
CA MET A 106 -11.17 23.58 6.64
C MET A 106 -10.59 22.86 5.42
N SER A 107 -10.96 21.61 5.15
CA SER A 107 -10.40 20.79 4.07
C SER A 107 -10.90 21.17 2.67
N ASN A 108 -11.87 22.05 2.54
CA ASN A 108 -12.34 22.54 1.23
C ASN A 108 -11.38 23.57 0.56
N ARG A 109 -10.21 23.79 1.15
CA ARG A 109 -9.12 24.53 0.51
C ARG A 109 -7.87 23.65 0.56
N ARG A 110 -7.62 22.95 -0.56
CA ARG A 110 -6.35 22.21 -0.74
C ARG A 110 -5.17 23.16 -0.53
N PRO A 111 -4.29 22.93 0.48
CA PRO A 111 -2.93 23.41 0.37
C PRO A 111 -2.28 22.61 -0.77
N ASP A 112 -1.60 23.29 -1.70
CA ASP A 112 -0.69 22.61 -2.62
C ASP A 112 0.32 21.85 -1.76
N MET A 113 0.29 20.51 -1.86
CA MET A 113 1.32 19.69 -1.23
C MET A 113 2.68 20.04 -1.85
N PRO A 114 3.73 20.15 -1.03
CA PRO A 114 5.09 20.21 -1.55
C PRO A 114 5.35 18.97 -2.39
N ASP A 115 6.00 19.16 -3.53
CA ASP A 115 6.51 18.11 -4.40
C ASP A 115 7.61 17.35 -3.64
N PHE A 116 7.24 16.26 -2.99
CA PHE A 116 8.18 15.30 -2.41
C PHE A 116 8.52 14.31 -3.50
N GLY A 117 9.65 14.54 -4.16
CA GLY A 117 10.20 13.59 -5.11
C GLY A 117 10.40 12.21 -4.48
N ASP A 118 10.13 11.16 -5.27
CA ASP A 118 10.43 9.72 -5.13
C ASP A 118 10.29 9.02 -3.76
N SER A 119 9.66 9.64 -2.76
CA SER A 119 9.37 9.01 -1.46
C SER A 119 7.93 8.52 -1.31
N ASP A 120 7.14 8.51 -2.40
CA ASP A 120 5.71 8.18 -2.35
C ASP A 120 5.44 6.71 -1.98
N PHE A 121 6.39 5.81 -2.22
CA PHE A 121 6.27 4.40 -1.84
C PHE A 121 6.15 4.20 -0.32
N ASN A 122 6.96 4.89 0.46
CA ASN A 122 6.93 4.78 1.93
C ASN A 122 5.68 5.37 2.58
N ASN A 123 4.98 6.30 1.91
CA ASN A 123 3.79 6.93 2.47
C ASN A 123 2.52 6.11 2.23
N PHE A 124 2.44 5.35 1.13
CA PHE A 124 1.30 4.48 0.87
C PHE A 124 1.29 3.27 1.82
N GLU A 125 2.43 2.67 2.10
CA GLU A 125 2.55 1.55 3.06
C GLU A 125 2.18 1.97 4.48
N LYS A 126 2.62 3.15 4.92
CA LYS A 126 2.17 3.74 6.20
C LYS A 126 0.70 4.13 6.17
N GLY A 127 0.19 4.54 5.01
CA GLY A 127 -1.21 4.89 4.79
C GLY A 127 -2.16 3.69 4.87
N ILE A 128 -1.74 2.50 4.48
CA ILE A 128 -2.53 1.26 4.54
C ILE A 128 -2.85 0.86 5.99
N LEU A 129 -1.92 1.10 6.92
CA LEU A 129 -2.10 0.79 8.33
C LEU A 129 -2.84 1.88 9.13
N LEU A 130 -3.10 3.04 8.53
CA LEU A 130 -3.83 4.13 9.16
C LEU A 130 -5.27 4.19 8.65
N ASN A 131 -6.18 4.64 9.54
CA ASN A 131 -7.55 4.91 9.10
C ASN A 131 -7.59 6.25 8.37
N HIS A 132 -7.92 6.22 7.12
CA HIS A 132 -8.15 7.43 6.33
C HIS A 132 -9.59 7.89 6.44
N GLN A 133 -9.79 9.20 6.46
CA GLN A 133 -11.10 9.81 6.37
C GLN A 133 -11.05 10.89 5.28
N SER A 134 -11.56 10.56 4.11
CA SER A 134 -11.68 11.47 2.97
C SER A 134 -12.90 11.07 2.15
N ASN A 135 -13.58 12.04 1.58
CA ASN A 135 -14.69 11.78 0.67
C ASN A 135 -14.23 11.23 -0.69
N ASP A 136 -12.94 11.35 -1.01
CA ASP A 136 -12.33 10.97 -2.28
C ASP A 136 -11.37 9.77 -2.13
N GLN A 137 -11.37 9.09 -0.98
CA GLN A 137 -10.47 7.96 -0.73
C GLN A 137 -10.93 6.73 -1.51
N SER A 138 -10.02 6.15 -2.27
CA SER A 138 -10.25 4.88 -2.94
C SER A 138 -10.37 3.74 -1.94
N ILE A 139 -11.22 2.76 -2.25
CA ILE A 139 -11.29 1.50 -1.49
C ILE A 139 -10.25 0.56 -2.11
N PRO A 140 -9.31 0.02 -1.33
CA PRO A 140 -8.29 -0.87 -1.86
C PRO A 140 -8.86 -2.24 -2.24
N ILE A 141 -8.11 -2.97 -3.06
CA ILE A 141 -8.32 -4.40 -3.29
C ILE A 141 -7.24 -5.14 -2.51
N VAL A 142 -7.65 -6.15 -1.76
CA VAL A 142 -6.73 -6.99 -0.98
C VAL A 142 -6.72 -8.38 -1.58
N TYR A 143 -5.56 -8.84 -2.04
CA TYR A 143 -5.31 -10.23 -2.43
C TYR A 143 -4.43 -10.91 -1.38
N GLY A 144 -4.65 -12.22 -1.17
CA GLY A 144 -3.94 -12.97 -0.14
C GLY A 144 -4.31 -12.50 1.27
N GLU A 145 -3.34 -12.48 2.17
CA GLU A 145 -3.54 -12.06 3.57
C GLU A 145 -2.78 -10.77 3.87
N ARG A 146 -3.48 -9.75 4.42
CA ARG A 146 -2.86 -8.46 4.77
C ARG A 146 -3.51 -7.81 5.98
N LYS A 147 -2.69 -7.08 6.76
CA LYS A 147 -3.16 -6.15 7.79
C LYS A 147 -3.40 -4.78 7.15
N ILE A 148 -4.61 -4.24 7.31
CA ILE A 148 -5.03 -2.96 6.69
C ILE A 148 -5.79 -2.10 7.69
N GLY A 149 -5.72 -0.77 7.53
CA GLY A 149 -6.42 0.21 8.37
C GLY A 149 -7.85 0.52 7.91
N GLY A 150 -8.17 0.32 6.64
CA GLY A 150 -9.47 0.64 6.06
C GLY A 150 -9.79 2.14 5.96
N THR A 151 -10.81 2.44 5.17
CA THR A 151 -11.32 3.81 4.96
C THR A 151 -12.55 4.04 5.81
N ARG A 152 -12.56 5.10 6.62
CA ARG A 152 -13.73 5.48 7.43
C ARG A 152 -14.84 6.02 6.52
N CYS A 153 -15.89 5.26 6.33
CA CYS A 153 -17.05 5.66 5.54
C CYS A 153 -18.22 6.19 6.39
N PHE A 154 -18.20 5.92 7.70
CA PHE A 154 -19.22 6.42 8.62
C PHE A 154 -18.63 6.60 10.02
N VAL A 155 -18.97 7.70 10.68
CA VAL A 155 -18.62 7.99 12.08
C VAL A 155 -19.75 8.79 12.72
N GLU A 156 -20.31 8.32 13.81
CA GLU A 156 -21.35 9.00 14.58
C GLU A 156 -21.23 8.67 16.07
N THR A 157 -21.69 9.58 16.91
CA THR A 157 -21.74 9.38 18.37
C THR A 157 -23.18 9.30 18.85
N SER A 158 -23.44 8.55 19.91
CA SER A 158 -24.77 8.37 20.50
C SER A 158 -24.69 8.09 22.01
N GLY A 159 -25.84 8.05 22.66
CA GLY A 159 -25.98 7.82 24.10
C GLY A 159 -25.98 9.11 24.92
N THR A 160 -26.14 8.98 26.24
CA THR A 160 -26.06 10.13 27.14
C THR A 160 -24.64 10.67 27.14
N ASP A 161 -24.48 11.98 26.93
CA ASP A 161 -23.17 12.64 26.81
C ASP A 161 -22.27 12.06 25.71
N ASN A 162 -22.86 11.43 24.66
CA ASN A 162 -22.14 10.79 23.54
C ASN A 162 -21.15 9.71 23.99
N GLU A 163 -21.55 8.88 24.95
CA GLU A 163 -20.71 7.82 25.50
C GLU A 163 -20.32 6.72 24.50
N TYR A 164 -21.06 6.59 23.38
CA TYR A 164 -20.79 5.61 22.34
C TYR A 164 -20.31 6.27 21.04
N LEU A 165 -19.28 5.70 20.46
CA LEU A 165 -18.78 6.02 19.12
C LEU A 165 -19.09 4.86 18.18
N TYR A 166 -19.70 5.16 17.06
CA TYR A 166 -19.98 4.20 15.99
C TYR A 166 -19.12 4.52 14.78
N ILE A 167 -18.47 3.50 14.23
CA ILE A 167 -17.59 3.64 13.09
C ILE A 167 -17.89 2.52 12.09
N ALA A 168 -17.93 2.85 10.79
CA ALA A 168 -17.81 1.87 9.72
C ALA A 168 -16.52 2.10 8.93
N LEU A 169 -15.76 1.03 8.72
CA LEU A 169 -14.49 1.03 7.99
C LEU A 169 -14.61 0.11 6.78
N ALA A 170 -14.57 0.67 5.57
CA ALA A 170 -14.44 -0.10 4.35
C ALA A 170 -13.02 -0.67 4.26
N LEU A 171 -12.91 -1.97 4.07
CA LEU A 171 -11.64 -2.71 4.06
C LEU A 171 -11.20 -3.07 2.64
N CYS A 172 -12.10 -3.63 1.85
CA CYS A 172 -11.77 -4.18 0.54
C CYS A 172 -12.94 -4.03 -0.43
N GLU A 173 -12.62 -3.78 -1.67
CA GLU A 173 -13.54 -3.88 -2.80
C GLU A 173 -13.73 -5.35 -3.16
N GLY A 174 -14.99 -5.80 -3.23
CA GLY A 174 -15.37 -7.19 -3.49
C GLY A 174 -15.55 -8.04 -2.24
N GLU A 175 -15.97 -9.29 -2.46
CA GLU A 175 -16.17 -10.27 -1.39
C GLU A 175 -14.83 -10.83 -0.91
N ILE A 176 -14.58 -10.76 0.41
CA ILE A 176 -13.40 -11.32 1.07
C ILE A 176 -13.70 -12.69 1.70
N GLU A 177 -12.65 -13.45 2.03
CA GLU A 177 -12.81 -14.73 2.73
C GLU A 177 -13.14 -14.53 4.21
N SER A 178 -12.33 -13.74 4.93
CA SER A 178 -12.51 -13.52 6.37
C SER A 178 -11.82 -12.26 6.88
N VAL A 179 -12.22 -11.84 8.06
CA VAL A 179 -11.45 -10.96 8.94
C VAL A 179 -10.98 -11.83 10.12
N ASP A 180 -9.69 -12.08 10.21
CA ASP A 180 -9.13 -13.00 11.20
C ASP A 180 -8.85 -12.31 12.53
N LYS A 181 -8.30 -11.08 12.50
CA LYS A 181 -7.97 -10.30 13.69
C LYS A 181 -8.31 -8.83 13.50
N ILE A 182 -8.61 -8.17 14.60
CA ILE A 182 -8.80 -6.71 14.65
C ILE A 182 -7.90 -6.15 15.74
N TYR A 183 -7.22 -5.06 15.40
CA TYR A 183 -6.32 -4.33 16.30
C TYR A 183 -6.90 -2.94 16.55
N VAL A 184 -6.80 -2.48 17.78
CA VAL A 184 -7.18 -1.14 18.21
C VAL A 184 -5.97 -0.50 18.88
N ASP A 185 -5.46 0.61 18.33
CA ASP A 185 -4.22 1.26 18.77
C ASP A 185 -3.05 0.25 18.87
N ASP A 186 -2.87 -0.54 17.78
CA ASP A 186 -1.87 -1.60 17.63
C ASP A 186 -1.98 -2.77 18.61
N LYS A 187 -3.05 -2.84 19.44
CA LYS A 187 -3.31 -3.95 20.34
C LYS A 187 -4.32 -4.89 19.73
N GLU A 188 -3.99 -6.18 19.67
CA GLU A 188 -4.93 -7.22 19.24
C GLU A 188 -6.10 -7.31 20.22
N VAL A 189 -7.32 -7.30 19.70
CA VAL A 189 -8.53 -7.44 20.50
C VAL A 189 -8.91 -8.92 20.60
N THR A 190 -9.10 -9.40 21.82
CA THR A 190 -9.60 -10.76 22.07
C THR A 190 -11.13 -10.73 22.11
N TRP A 191 -11.76 -11.39 21.13
CA TRP A 191 -13.21 -11.44 21.01
C TRP A 191 -13.84 -12.58 21.81
N SER A 192 -15.14 -12.45 22.12
CA SER A 192 -15.93 -13.50 22.79
C SER A 192 -16.15 -14.76 21.94
N GLY A 193 -15.69 -14.79 20.71
CA GLY A 193 -15.73 -15.90 19.77
C GLY A 193 -15.12 -15.50 18.43
N ALA A 194 -14.95 -16.45 17.51
CA ALA A 194 -14.38 -16.19 16.19
C ALA A 194 -15.18 -15.12 15.44
N LEU A 195 -14.49 -14.21 14.76
CA LEU A 195 -15.10 -13.24 13.86
C LEU A 195 -15.77 -13.99 12.69
N ALA A 196 -16.96 -13.57 12.31
CA ALA A 196 -17.70 -14.18 11.21
C ALA A 196 -18.61 -13.13 10.55
N ASP A 197 -18.98 -13.41 9.30
CA ASP A 197 -19.85 -12.54 8.52
C ASP A 197 -21.17 -12.26 9.25
N ASP A 198 -21.58 -11.00 9.24
CA ASP A 198 -22.79 -10.46 9.85
C ASP A 198 -23.07 -10.93 11.30
N THR A 199 -22.01 -11.28 12.02
CA THR A 199 -22.13 -11.80 13.40
C THR A 199 -21.59 -10.79 14.40
N LEU A 200 -22.44 -10.42 15.37
CA LEU A 200 -22.03 -9.54 16.47
C LEU A 200 -21.03 -10.23 17.39
N ARG A 201 -19.92 -9.59 17.64
CA ARG A 201 -18.93 -9.98 18.65
C ARG A 201 -18.65 -8.82 19.60
N THR A 202 -18.42 -9.17 20.85
CA THR A 202 -17.99 -8.25 21.90
C THR A 202 -16.62 -8.65 22.39
N VAL A 203 -15.92 -7.75 23.03
CA VAL A 203 -14.62 -8.07 23.64
C VAL A 203 -14.81 -9.15 24.69
N GLY A 204 -13.97 -10.17 24.65
CA GLY A 204 -13.98 -11.28 25.62
C GLY A 204 -13.49 -10.83 27.00
N SER A 205 -13.97 -11.50 28.05
CA SER A 205 -13.61 -11.19 29.45
C SER A 205 -12.13 -11.38 29.77
N GLY A 206 -11.38 -12.08 28.91
CA GLY A 206 -9.92 -12.26 29.04
C GLY A 206 -9.08 -11.12 28.44
N ASP A 207 -9.71 -10.17 27.75
CA ASP A 207 -8.99 -9.03 27.17
C ASP A 207 -8.66 -7.98 28.25
N GLY A 208 -7.38 -7.82 28.55
CA GLY A 208 -6.92 -6.89 29.58
C GLY A 208 -6.98 -5.41 29.16
N ASN A 209 -7.14 -5.12 27.86
CA ASN A 209 -7.12 -3.75 27.33
C ASN A 209 -8.53 -3.15 27.21
N PHE A 210 -9.48 -3.90 26.64
CA PHE A 210 -10.79 -3.40 26.22
C PHE A 210 -11.97 -4.06 26.94
N TYR A 211 -11.71 -4.91 27.95
CA TYR A 211 -12.71 -5.42 28.88
C TYR A 211 -12.45 -4.79 30.25
N LYS A 212 -13.29 -3.85 30.68
CA LYS A 212 -13.16 -3.09 31.93
C LYS A 212 -14.44 -3.08 32.69
N ASP A 213 -14.36 -3.04 34.03
CA ASP A 213 -15.52 -2.97 34.92
C ASP A 213 -16.55 -4.06 34.64
N SER A 214 -16.08 -5.27 34.32
CA SER A 214 -16.91 -6.42 33.95
C SER A 214 -17.78 -6.20 32.71
N ALA A 215 -17.38 -5.28 31.83
CA ALA A 215 -18.07 -4.96 30.59
C ALA A 215 -17.13 -4.86 29.37
N SER A 216 -17.65 -5.25 28.23
CA SER A 216 -17.00 -5.05 26.94
C SER A 216 -17.09 -3.59 26.53
N LEU A 217 -15.96 -2.99 26.15
CA LEU A 217 -15.93 -1.62 25.64
C LEU A 217 -16.14 -1.55 24.11
N ILE A 218 -15.94 -2.65 23.39
CA ILE A 218 -16.05 -2.67 21.93
C ILE A 218 -16.97 -3.80 21.49
N SER A 219 -17.88 -3.48 20.59
CA SER A 219 -18.68 -4.46 19.84
C SER A 219 -18.37 -4.31 18.36
N VAL A 220 -18.32 -5.40 17.63
CA VAL A 220 -17.99 -5.42 16.20
C VAL A 220 -18.93 -6.33 15.42
N LYS A 221 -19.22 -5.95 14.18
CA LYS A 221 -19.75 -6.83 13.13
C LYS A 221 -18.88 -6.72 11.89
N CYS A 222 -18.51 -7.86 11.34
CA CYS A 222 -17.80 -7.94 10.07
C CYS A 222 -18.81 -8.21 8.95
N HIS A 223 -18.62 -7.55 7.82
CA HIS A 223 -19.40 -7.76 6.60
C HIS A 223 -18.44 -8.05 5.47
N TYR A 224 -18.57 -9.22 4.87
CA TYR A 224 -17.56 -9.74 3.95
C TYR A 224 -17.70 -9.27 2.50
N GLY A 225 -18.66 -8.36 2.23
CA GLY A 225 -18.78 -7.75 0.90
C GLY A 225 -19.60 -8.55 -0.10
N THR A 226 -20.53 -9.40 0.34
CA THR A 226 -21.39 -10.15 -0.57
C THR A 226 -22.38 -9.24 -1.30
N ASP A 227 -22.82 -9.63 -2.51
CA ASP A 227 -23.84 -8.90 -3.27
C ASP A 227 -25.22 -8.89 -2.61
N SER A 228 -25.49 -9.87 -1.76
CA SER A 228 -26.73 -9.98 -0.98
C SER A 228 -26.68 -9.30 0.40
N GLN A 229 -25.55 -8.66 0.74
CA GLN A 229 -25.28 -8.05 2.03
C GLN A 229 -26.44 -7.18 2.53
N ALA A 230 -26.85 -7.40 3.76
CA ALA A 230 -27.92 -6.66 4.42
C ALA A 230 -27.38 -5.37 5.08
N GLN A 231 -28.31 -4.56 5.57
CA GLN A 231 -27.99 -3.42 6.45
C GLN A 231 -27.37 -3.96 7.75
N CYS A 232 -26.28 -3.34 8.22
CA CYS A 232 -25.73 -3.62 9.54
C CYS A 232 -26.69 -3.17 10.64
N ASP A 233 -27.18 -4.10 11.46
CA ASP A 233 -28.11 -3.80 12.56
C ASP A 233 -27.43 -3.07 13.72
N LEU A 234 -26.12 -3.28 13.94
CA LEU A 234 -25.33 -2.57 14.93
C LEU A 234 -25.37 -1.04 14.69
N LEU A 235 -25.21 -0.62 13.42
CA LEU A 235 -25.32 0.78 12.99
C LEU A 235 -26.77 1.19 12.78
N GLY A 236 -27.67 0.26 12.45
CA GLY A 236 -29.09 0.49 12.23
C GLY A 236 -29.84 0.97 13.47
N THR A 237 -29.20 1.00 14.64
CA THR A 237 -29.71 1.68 15.82
C THR A 237 -29.67 3.20 15.72
N LEU A 238 -28.92 3.74 14.74
CA LEU A 238 -28.80 5.17 14.45
C LEU A 238 -29.75 5.57 13.33
N SER A 239 -30.38 6.73 13.43
CA SER A 239 -31.31 7.22 12.41
C SER A 239 -30.66 7.58 11.09
N SER A 240 -29.36 7.86 11.10
CA SER A 240 -28.53 8.18 9.93
C SER A 240 -28.15 6.96 9.10
N TRP A 241 -28.14 5.74 9.69
CA TRP A 241 -27.85 4.49 9.00
C TRP A 241 -29.12 3.72 8.70
N THR A 242 -29.62 3.88 7.51
CA THR A 242 -30.93 3.33 7.08
C THR A 242 -30.76 2.04 6.28
N SER A 243 -31.89 1.40 5.92
CA SER A 243 -31.93 0.15 5.14
C SER A 243 -31.31 0.25 3.73
N VAL A 244 -31.01 1.45 3.24
CA VAL A 244 -30.31 1.65 1.96
C VAL A 244 -28.78 1.56 2.11
N HIS A 245 -28.24 1.72 3.31
CA HIS A 245 -26.80 1.65 3.59
C HIS A 245 -26.37 0.20 3.79
N ARG A 246 -26.07 -0.48 2.69
CA ARG A 246 -25.75 -1.91 2.68
C ARG A 246 -24.31 -2.20 2.30
N LEU A 247 -23.62 -1.30 1.62
CA LEU A 247 -22.25 -1.44 1.11
C LEU A 247 -22.01 -2.76 0.37
N ARG A 248 -22.98 -3.18 -0.47
CA ARG A 248 -22.89 -4.42 -1.25
C ARG A 248 -21.67 -4.40 -2.15
N GLY A 249 -20.95 -5.52 -2.24
CA GLY A 249 -19.72 -5.63 -2.98
C GLY A 249 -18.53 -4.94 -2.30
N ILE A 250 -18.68 -4.48 -1.04
CA ILE A 250 -17.60 -3.87 -0.25
C ILE A 250 -17.53 -4.58 1.10
N ALA A 251 -16.38 -5.15 1.40
CA ALA A 251 -16.12 -5.69 2.71
C ALA A 251 -15.83 -4.56 3.70
N TYR A 252 -16.49 -4.57 4.85
CA TYR A 252 -16.32 -3.56 5.89
C TYR A 252 -16.51 -4.12 7.29
N ILE A 253 -16.01 -3.42 8.27
CA ILE A 253 -16.28 -3.67 9.68
C ILE A 253 -17.03 -2.49 10.27
N SER A 254 -17.98 -2.80 11.14
CA SER A 254 -18.72 -1.82 11.93
C SER A 254 -18.39 -2.01 13.41
N LEU A 255 -18.08 -0.93 14.10
CA LEU A 255 -17.73 -0.94 15.50
C LEU A 255 -18.64 -0.01 16.29
N LYS A 256 -18.98 -0.44 17.51
CA LYS A 256 -19.56 0.38 18.56
C LYS A 256 -18.58 0.38 19.73
N ILE A 257 -18.06 1.54 20.07
CA ILE A 257 -17.02 1.72 21.09
C ILE A 257 -17.62 2.56 22.22
N LYS A 258 -17.59 2.04 23.45
CA LYS A 258 -17.94 2.79 24.64
C LYS A 258 -16.72 3.52 25.15
N TRP A 259 -16.85 4.83 25.38
CA TRP A 259 -15.75 5.61 25.93
C TRP A 259 -15.33 5.12 27.31
N ASN A 260 -14.04 4.95 27.49
CA ASN A 260 -13.41 4.69 28.76
C ASN A 260 -12.03 5.36 28.77
N GLN A 261 -11.78 6.19 29.78
CA GLN A 261 -10.56 7.01 29.85
C GLN A 261 -9.29 6.18 30.05
N ASP A 262 -9.39 5.00 30.65
CA ASP A 262 -8.25 4.11 30.89
C ASP A 262 -7.89 3.26 29.65
N ALA A 263 -8.85 3.12 28.72
CA ALA A 263 -8.66 2.32 27.51
C ALA A 263 -8.31 3.17 26.28
N PHE A 264 -8.85 4.39 26.18
CA PHE A 264 -8.71 5.24 24.98
C PHE A 264 -8.16 6.62 25.31
N SER A 265 -7.12 7.05 24.62
CA SER A 265 -6.57 8.40 24.73
C SER A 265 -7.19 9.39 23.72
N GLY A 266 -7.91 8.90 22.74
CA GLY A 266 -8.52 9.67 21.66
C GLY A 266 -9.30 8.80 20.69
N LEU A 267 -9.49 9.25 19.46
CA LEU A 267 -10.07 8.45 18.39
C LEU A 267 -9.11 7.30 18.05
N PRO A 268 -9.52 6.03 18.27
CA PRO A 268 -8.60 4.92 18.09
C PRO A 268 -8.26 4.67 16.60
N THR A 269 -7.06 4.20 16.36
CA THR A 269 -6.66 3.62 15.09
C THR A 269 -7.10 2.16 15.06
N ILE A 270 -7.85 1.78 14.03
CA ILE A 270 -8.41 0.44 13.90
C ILE A 270 -7.80 -0.23 12.68
N GLN A 271 -7.30 -1.44 12.86
CA GLN A 271 -6.68 -2.22 11.81
C GLN A 271 -7.27 -3.64 11.82
N ALA A 272 -7.38 -4.24 10.65
CA ALA A 272 -7.88 -5.60 10.50
C ALA A 272 -6.88 -6.47 9.73
N LEU A 273 -6.66 -7.69 10.18
CA LEU A 273 -5.99 -8.73 9.41
C LEU A 273 -7.06 -9.43 8.57
N VAL A 274 -6.91 -9.33 7.26
CA VAL A 274 -7.92 -9.75 6.29
C VAL A 274 -7.35 -10.82 5.39
N LYS A 275 -8.06 -11.95 5.26
CA LYS A 275 -7.94 -12.83 4.10
C LYS A 275 -8.77 -12.23 2.99
N GLY A 276 -8.07 -11.77 1.97
CA GLY A 276 -8.57 -10.85 0.97
C GLY A 276 -9.61 -11.45 0.03
N LYS A 277 -9.75 -10.79 -1.10
CA LYS A 277 -10.77 -11.06 -2.10
C LYS A 277 -10.75 -12.51 -2.59
N LYS A 278 -11.95 -13.09 -2.69
CA LYS A 278 -12.16 -14.38 -3.37
C LYS A 278 -11.98 -14.20 -4.87
N VAL A 279 -11.17 -15.06 -5.47
CA VAL A 279 -10.85 -15.04 -6.89
C VAL A 279 -11.27 -16.36 -7.55
N VAL A 280 -11.55 -16.31 -8.84
CA VAL A 280 -11.91 -17.48 -9.64
C VAL A 280 -10.65 -18.12 -10.20
N ALA A 281 -10.34 -19.32 -9.76
CA ALA A 281 -9.32 -20.16 -10.38
C ALA A 281 -9.90 -20.97 -11.56
N TYR A 282 -9.04 -21.47 -12.42
CA TYR A 282 -9.42 -22.34 -13.53
C TYR A 282 -8.67 -23.66 -13.45
N ASP A 283 -9.33 -24.74 -13.84
CA ASP A 283 -8.70 -26.06 -13.92
C ASP A 283 -7.92 -26.28 -15.24
N ALA A 284 -7.30 -27.46 -15.37
CA ALA A 284 -6.54 -27.87 -16.56
C ALA A 284 -7.36 -27.86 -17.85
N SER A 285 -8.69 -27.97 -17.75
CA SER A 285 -9.62 -27.92 -18.87
C SER A 285 -10.16 -26.52 -19.15
N SER A 286 -9.59 -25.50 -18.48
CA SER A 286 -10.04 -24.10 -18.55
C SER A 286 -11.48 -23.88 -18.05
N VAL A 287 -11.94 -24.71 -17.11
CA VAL A 287 -13.24 -24.54 -16.47
C VAL A 287 -13.09 -23.71 -15.21
N ALA A 288 -13.91 -22.65 -15.11
CA ALA A 288 -13.93 -21.77 -13.94
C ALA A 288 -14.40 -22.52 -12.69
N GLN A 289 -13.65 -22.38 -11.61
CA GLN A 289 -13.98 -22.92 -10.30
C GLN A 289 -14.79 -21.91 -9.47
N THR A 290 -15.39 -22.36 -8.39
CA THR A 290 -16.04 -21.43 -7.44
C THR A 290 -15.02 -20.47 -6.86
N ALA A 291 -15.37 -19.19 -6.79
CA ALA A 291 -14.51 -18.17 -6.19
C ALA A 291 -14.14 -18.53 -4.75
N ALA A 292 -12.85 -18.53 -4.47
CA ALA A 292 -12.28 -18.86 -3.16
C ALA A 292 -11.09 -17.94 -2.84
N HIS A 293 -10.68 -17.94 -1.58
CA HIS A 293 -9.44 -17.27 -1.19
C HIS A 293 -8.24 -17.90 -1.93
N SER A 294 -7.36 -17.04 -2.42
CA SER A 294 -6.10 -17.47 -3.03
C SER A 294 -5.05 -16.39 -2.87
N ASN A 295 -3.84 -16.82 -2.54
CA ASN A 295 -2.62 -16.03 -2.58
C ASN A 295 -1.77 -16.34 -3.83
N ASN A 296 -2.29 -17.17 -4.74
CA ASN A 296 -1.60 -17.49 -6.00
C ASN A 296 -1.59 -16.27 -6.93
N PRO A 297 -0.40 -15.77 -7.34
CA PRO A 297 -0.27 -14.56 -8.15
C PRO A 297 -1.00 -14.62 -9.49
N ALA A 298 -1.07 -15.81 -10.12
CA ALA A 298 -1.71 -15.98 -11.42
C ALA A 298 -3.21 -15.70 -11.34
N TRP A 299 -3.89 -16.21 -10.32
CA TRP A 299 -5.33 -16.00 -10.14
C TRP A 299 -5.66 -14.60 -9.66
N CYS A 300 -4.82 -14.00 -8.80
CA CYS A 300 -4.94 -12.59 -8.39
C CYS A 300 -4.81 -11.65 -9.59
N LEU A 301 -3.84 -11.89 -10.45
CA LEU A 301 -3.65 -11.12 -11.68
C LEU A 301 -4.81 -11.32 -12.66
N LEU A 302 -5.31 -12.55 -12.83
CA LEU A 302 -6.44 -12.84 -13.69
C LEU A 302 -7.70 -12.08 -13.27
N ASP A 303 -8.02 -12.10 -11.97
CA ASP A 303 -9.14 -11.32 -11.41
C ASP A 303 -8.97 -9.82 -11.73
N TYR A 304 -7.77 -9.27 -11.48
CA TYR A 304 -7.50 -7.86 -11.73
C TYR A 304 -7.60 -7.48 -13.22
N LEU A 305 -7.16 -8.36 -14.13
CA LEU A 305 -7.25 -8.10 -15.58
C LEU A 305 -8.69 -8.15 -16.10
N THR A 306 -9.53 -9.06 -15.57
CA THR A 306 -10.88 -9.32 -16.07
C THR A 306 -11.96 -8.47 -15.40
N ASN A 307 -11.72 -7.95 -14.22
CA ASN A 307 -12.70 -7.15 -13.49
C ASN A 307 -12.97 -5.83 -14.20
N GLU A 308 -14.27 -5.53 -14.45
CA GLU A 308 -14.70 -4.31 -15.15
C GLU A 308 -14.73 -3.07 -14.25
N ARG A 309 -14.87 -3.25 -12.93
CA ARG A 309 -15.05 -2.15 -12.00
C ARG A 309 -13.73 -1.50 -11.58
N TYR A 310 -12.75 -2.29 -11.19
CA TYR A 310 -11.47 -1.80 -10.66
C TYR A 310 -10.25 -2.25 -11.47
N GLY A 311 -10.44 -3.19 -12.38
CA GLY A 311 -9.39 -3.75 -13.21
C GLY A 311 -9.41 -3.20 -14.64
N LYS A 312 -8.91 -4.00 -15.57
CA LYS A 312 -8.85 -3.63 -16.98
C LYS A 312 -10.15 -3.96 -17.73
N GLY A 313 -10.98 -4.89 -17.25
CA GLY A 313 -12.19 -5.34 -17.93
C GLY A 313 -11.89 -6.13 -19.20
N ILE A 314 -10.79 -6.90 -19.24
CA ILE A 314 -10.45 -7.73 -20.38
C ILE A 314 -11.39 -8.93 -20.42
N ALA A 315 -12.08 -9.11 -21.56
CA ALA A 315 -12.93 -10.28 -21.74
C ALA A 315 -12.09 -11.57 -21.64
N ILE A 316 -12.60 -12.58 -20.95
CA ILE A 316 -11.90 -13.85 -20.71
C ILE A 316 -11.47 -14.55 -22.03
N ALA A 317 -12.20 -14.31 -23.13
CA ALA A 317 -11.86 -14.82 -24.46
C ALA A 317 -10.50 -14.29 -24.98
N ASN A 318 -10.07 -13.14 -24.50
CA ASN A 318 -8.80 -12.50 -24.87
C ASN A 318 -7.65 -12.89 -23.92
N ILE A 319 -7.87 -13.87 -23.04
CA ILE A 319 -6.87 -14.39 -22.11
C ILE A 319 -6.59 -15.86 -22.47
N ASP A 320 -5.36 -16.23 -22.40
CA ASP A 320 -4.91 -17.61 -22.59
C ASP A 320 -4.92 -18.35 -21.24
N ILE A 321 -6.09 -18.87 -20.85
CA ILE A 321 -6.28 -19.55 -19.57
C ILE A 321 -5.28 -20.70 -19.33
N PRO A 322 -4.94 -21.54 -20.33
CA PRO A 322 -3.92 -22.56 -20.13
C PRO A 322 -2.57 -22.03 -19.65
N SER A 323 -2.15 -20.84 -20.14
CA SER A 323 -0.90 -20.22 -19.67
C SER A 323 -0.99 -19.77 -18.22
N PHE A 324 -2.14 -19.23 -17.78
CA PHE A 324 -2.39 -18.89 -16.39
C PHE A 324 -2.44 -20.13 -15.48
N TYR A 325 -3.05 -21.22 -15.94
CA TYR A 325 -3.05 -22.48 -15.22
C TYR A 325 -1.62 -23.04 -15.04
N THR A 326 -0.81 -23.03 -16.11
CA THR A 326 0.60 -23.45 -16.03
C THR A 326 1.38 -22.55 -15.08
N ALA A 327 1.19 -21.24 -15.18
CA ALA A 327 1.82 -20.27 -14.30
C ALA A 327 1.44 -20.46 -12.82
N SER A 328 0.16 -20.76 -12.55
CA SER A 328 -0.29 -21.03 -11.19
C SER A 328 0.40 -22.26 -10.58
N GLY A 329 0.56 -23.33 -11.38
CA GLY A 329 1.28 -24.51 -10.93
C GLY A 329 2.76 -24.27 -10.64
N VAL A 330 3.40 -23.33 -11.35
CA VAL A 330 4.77 -22.89 -11.02
C VAL A 330 4.78 -22.13 -9.70
N CYS A 331 3.82 -21.22 -9.47
CA CYS A 331 3.74 -20.44 -8.22
C CYS A 331 3.50 -21.33 -7.01
N ASP A 332 2.64 -22.34 -7.12
CA ASP A 332 2.31 -23.30 -6.04
C ASP A 332 3.36 -24.43 -5.89
N THR A 333 4.54 -24.28 -6.51
CA THR A 333 5.61 -25.26 -6.33
C THR A 333 6.17 -25.18 -4.92
N ASP A 334 6.08 -26.27 -4.19
CA ASP A 334 6.64 -26.38 -2.85
C ASP A 334 8.17 -26.29 -2.86
N VAL A 335 8.70 -25.37 -2.07
CA VAL A 335 10.15 -25.28 -1.77
C VAL A 335 10.36 -25.31 -0.26
N THR A 336 11.44 -25.97 0.16
CA THR A 336 11.83 -25.99 1.57
C THR A 336 13.00 -25.03 1.76
N PRO A 337 12.78 -23.84 2.31
CA PRO A 337 13.87 -22.91 2.59
C PRO A 337 14.87 -23.51 3.56
N TYR A 338 16.15 -23.21 3.37
CA TYR A 338 17.25 -23.76 4.15
C TYR A 338 17.07 -23.58 5.67
N THR A 339 16.46 -22.50 6.11
CA THR A 339 16.31 -22.15 7.52
C THR A 339 14.94 -22.45 8.12
N SER A 340 13.88 -22.67 7.32
CA SER A 340 12.53 -22.84 7.84
C SER A 340 12.19 -24.28 8.20
N GLY A 341 12.76 -25.26 7.52
CA GLY A 341 12.46 -26.68 7.69
C GLY A 341 11.04 -27.10 7.25
N SER A 342 10.19 -26.14 6.84
CA SER A 342 8.83 -26.37 6.34
C SER A 342 8.73 -25.95 4.87
N ALA A 343 7.96 -26.71 4.09
CA ALA A 343 7.67 -26.35 2.71
C ALA A 343 6.78 -25.10 2.66
N ILE A 344 7.05 -24.24 1.69
CA ILE A 344 6.27 -23.04 1.37
C ILE A 344 6.10 -22.95 -0.14
N ASP A 345 5.04 -22.31 -0.60
CA ASP A 345 4.90 -21.95 -2.00
C ASP A 345 6.01 -21.00 -2.44
N ILE A 346 6.56 -21.24 -3.63
CA ILE A 346 7.73 -20.46 -4.10
C ILE A 346 7.35 -19.00 -4.36
N LEU A 347 6.12 -18.73 -4.79
CA LEU A 347 5.64 -17.39 -5.13
C LEU A 347 4.22 -17.16 -4.60
N ASP A 348 4.11 -16.28 -3.63
CA ASP A 348 2.86 -15.80 -3.04
C ASP A 348 2.56 -14.37 -3.44
N CYS A 349 1.27 -14.03 -3.48
CA CYS A 349 0.77 -12.68 -3.66
C CYS A 349 -0.10 -12.26 -2.46
N ASN A 350 0.44 -11.40 -1.62
CA ASN A 350 -0.25 -10.78 -0.50
C ASN A 350 -0.29 -9.26 -0.72
N ALA A 351 -1.12 -8.82 -1.66
CA ALA A 351 -1.10 -7.47 -2.18
C ALA A 351 -2.25 -6.60 -1.67
N VAL A 352 -1.99 -5.32 -1.48
CA VAL A 352 -3.02 -4.28 -1.34
C VAL A 352 -2.88 -3.32 -2.50
N LEU A 353 -3.83 -3.35 -3.41
CA LEU A 353 -3.82 -2.51 -4.61
C LEU A 353 -4.67 -1.27 -4.40
N ASP A 354 -4.09 -0.12 -4.71
CA ASP A 354 -4.80 1.15 -4.72
C ASP A 354 -5.58 1.32 -6.03
N THR A 355 -6.89 1.43 -5.94
CA THR A 355 -7.76 1.62 -7.11
C THR A 355 -7.67 3.04 -7.70
N SER A 356 -6.99 3.98 -7.04
CA SER A 356 -6.71 5.31 -7.59
C SER A 356 -5.52 5.34 -8.56
N LYS A 357 -4.65 4.33 -8.50
CA LYS A 357 -3.50 4.18 -9.41
C LYS A 357 -3.93 3.73 -10.80
N ASN A 358 -3.07 3.98 -11.79
CA ASN A 358 -3.31 3.44 -13.13
C ASN A 358 -3.30 1.91 -13.10
N VAL A 359 -4.23 1.30 -13.84
CA VAL A 359 -4.34 -0.17 -13.93
C VAL A 359 -3.01 -0.82 -14.32
N ILE A 360 -2.26 -0.22 -15.25
CA ILE A 360 -0.98 -0.77 -15.70
C ILE A 360 0.09 -0.81 -14.59
N ASP A 361 0.07 0.14 -13.66
CA ASP A 361 1.04 0.17 -12.56
C ASP A 361 0.72 -0.93 -11.55
N ASN A 362 -0.55 -1.15 -11.22
CA ASN A 362 -0.98 -2.28 -10.39
C ASN A 362 -0.68 -3.64 -11.06
N VAL A 363 -0.88 -3.76 -12.38
CA VAL A 363 -0.50 -4.97 -13.14
C VAL A 363 1.01 -5.21 -13.06
N ARG A 364 1.84 -4.16 -13.20
CA ARG A 364 3.29 -4.28 -13.06
C ARG A 364 3.72 -4.75 -11.69
N GLU A 365 3.08 -4.25 -10.62
CA GLU A 365 3.37 -4.69 -9.25
C GLU A 365 3.03 -6.18 -9.06
N LEU A 366 1.89 -6.65 -9.55
CA LEU A 366 1.51 -8.06 -9.47
C LEU A 366 2.48 -8.95 -10.26
N VAL A 367 2.79 -8.58 -11.51
CA VAL A 367 3.69 -9.33 -12.40
C VAL A 367 5.12 -9.35 -11.85
N LYS A 368 5.60 -8.22 -11.30
CA LYS A 368 6.92 -8.08 -10.67
C LYS A 368 7.06 -9.03 -9.47
N GLY A 369 6.03 -9.11 -8.63
CA GLY A 369 6.05 -9.96 -7.42
C GLY A 369 6.20 -11.46 -7.71
N CYS A 370 5.75 -11.93 -8.87
CA CYS A 370 5.86 -13.34 -9.26
C CYS A 370 6.89 -13.61 -10.38
N ARG A 371 7.78 -12.67 -10.70
CA ARG A 371 8.80 -12.81 -11.77
C ARG A 371 8.19 -13.24 -13.10
N ALA A 372 7.04 -12.70 -13.44
CA ALA A 372 6.31 -13.09 -14.62
C ALA A 372 6.40 -12.07 -15.75
N TYR A 373 6.00 -12.50 -16.94
CA TYR A 373 5.80 -11.67 -18.11
C TYR A 373 4.36 -11.83 -18.60
N LEU A 374 3.79 -10.74 -19.10
CA LEU A 374 2.42 -10.72 -19.63
C LEU A 374 2.42 -10.30 -21.11
N PRO A 375 2.93 -11.12 -22.04
CA PRO A 375 2.91 -10.80 -23.44
C PRO A 375 1.50 -10.93 -24.04
N TYR A 376 1.24 -10.11 -25.07
CA TYR A 376 0.06 -10.23 -25.91
C TYR A 376 0.46 -10.91 -27.24
N THR A 377 0.06 -12.16 -27.42
CA THR A 377 0.47 -12.99 -28.54
C THR A 377 -0.72 -13.78 -29.07
N GLY A 378 -0.89 -13.82 -30.39
CA GLY A 378 -2.01 -14.56 -30.98
C GLY A 378 -3.40 -14.02 -30.62
N GLY A 379 -3.53 -12.72 -30.30
CA GLY A 379 -4.78 -12.09 -29.90
C GLY A 379 -5.16 -12.30 -28.44
N LYS A 380 -4.28 -12.89 -27.61
CA LYS A 380 -4.53 -13.19 -26.20
C LYS A 380 -3.38 -12.75 -25.31
N TYR A 381 -3.70 -12.38 -24.07
CA TYR A 381 -2.73 -12.19 -23.01
C TYR A 381 -2.33 -13.55 -22.44
N LYS A 382 -1.03 -13.79 -22.35
CA LYS A 382 -0.44 -14.99 -21.75
C LYS A 382 0.31 -14.61 -20.47
N LEU A 383 0.27 -15.47 -19.47
CA LEU A 383 1.09 -15.33 -18.28
C LEU A 383 2.23 -16.35 -18.32
N LEU A 384 3.46 -15.85 -18.26
CA LEU A 384 4.67 -16.65 -18.31
C LEU A 384 5.49 -16.35 -17.06
N VAL A 385 5.51 -17.29 -16.11
CA VAL A 385 6.36 -17.23 -14.92
C VAL A 385 7.74 -17.77 -15.29
N GLU A 386 8.78 -17.07 -14.87
CA GLU A 386 10.14 -17.49 -15.13
C GLU A 386 10.48 -18.77 -14.34
N THR A 387 10.83 -19.79 -15.08
CA THR A 387 11.23 -21.10 -14.53
C THR A 387 12.34 -21.70 -15.37
N THR A 388 13.03 -22.67 -14.82
CA THR A 388 13.99 -23.49 -15.58
C THR A 388 13.22 -24.46 -16.49
N GLY A 389 13.70 -24.65 -17.70
CA GLY A 389 13.05 -25.55 -18.66
C GLY A 389 14.02 -26.03 -19.71
N SER A 390 13.57 -26.99 -20.52
CA SER A 390 14.30 -27.47 -21.69
C SER A 390 14.14 -26.47 -22.84
N ALA A 391 15.17 -26.33 -23.67
CA ALA A 391 15.09 -25.51 -24.85
C ALA A 391 14.10 -26.09 -25.85
N SER A 392 13.26 -25.21 -26.43
CA SER A 392 12.32 -25.55 -27.48
C SER A 392 13.04 -25.84 -28.80
N ILE A 393 14.13 -25.13 -29.06
CA ILE A 393 14.96 -25.28 -30.27
C ILE A 393 16.43 -25.00 -29.92
N THR A 394 17.32 -25.58 -30.73
CA THR A 394 18.75 -25.23 -30.72
C THR A 394 19.07 -24.51 -32.02
N LEU A 395 19.56 -23.28 -31.92
CA LEU A 395 20.02 -22.48 -33.04
C LEU A 395 21.54 -22.52 -33.14
N THR A 396 22.04 -22.71 -34.35
CA THR A 396 23.47 -22.77 -34.68
C THR A 396 23.86 -21.63 -35.62
N GLU A 397 25.14 -21.51 -35.94
CA GLU A 397 25.60 -20.52 -36.90
C GLU A 397 24.98 -20.71 -38.29
N ASP A 398 24.63 -21.94 -38.67
CA ASP A 398 24.04 -22.26 -39.98
C ASP A 398 22.59 -21.75 -40.12
N ASP A 399 21.90 -21.55 -38.99
CA ASP A 399 20.52 -21.04 -38.96
C ASP A 399 20.45 -19.50 -39.05
N ILE A 400 21.60 -18.82 -38.98
CA ILE A 400 21.67 -17.36 -38.99
C ILE A 400 21.75 -16.82 -40.43
N ILE A 401 20.71 -16.07 -40.84
CA ILE A 401 20.62 -15.44 -42.14
C ILE A 401 21.10 -14.01 -42.06
N GLY A 402 22.35 -13.77 -41.93
CA GLY A 402 22.88 -12.41 -41.84
C GLY A 402 23.85 -12.24 -40.69
N GLY A 403 23.81 -11.10 -40.03
CA GLY A 403 24.67 -10.82 -38.90
C GLY A 403 23.98 -11.09 -37.55
N TYR A 404 24.78 -11.16 -36.52
CA TYR A 404 24.29 -11.13 -35.13
C TYR A 404 24.85 -9.91 -34.41
N SER A 405 24.17 -9.46 -33.38
CA SER A 405 24.62 -8.40 -32.50
C SER A 405 24.60 -8.87 -31.06
N LEU A 406 25.73 -8.80 -30.39
CA LEU A 406 25.89 -9.14 -28.98
C LEU A 406 26.02 -7.83 -28.19
N ALA A 407 25.10 -7.60 -27.29
CA ALA A 407 25.11 -6.50 -26.34
C ALA A 407 25.41 -7.01 -24.94
N SER A 408 26.36 -6.41 -24.25
CA SER A 408 26.55 -6.63 -22.82
C SER A 408 25.85 -5.54 -22.03
N GLU A 409 25.31 -5.91 -20.89
CA GLU A 409 24.74 -4.96 -19.94
C GLU A 409 25.75 -3.89 -19.52
N SER A 410 25.24 -2.68 -19.24
CA SER A 410 26.05 -1.60 -18.70
C SER A 410 26.51 -1.95 -17.28
N LYS A 411 27.71 -1.50 -16.93
CA LYS A 411 28.23 -1.67 -15.56
C LYS A 411 27.32 -1.04 -14.50
N SER A 412 26.50 -0.05 -14.86
CA SER A 412 25.52 0.57 -13.96
C SER A 412 24.37 -0.36 -13.56
N ASN A 413 24.09 -1.37 -14.37
CA ASN A 413 23.01 -2.35 -14.13
C ASN A 413 23.55 -3.68 -13.54
N LYS A 414 24.84 -3.74 -13.23
CA LYS A 414 25.47 -4.91 -12.64
C LYS A 414 25.55 -4.78 -11.13
N TYR A 415 25.04 -5.77 -10.44
CA TYR A 415 25.03 -5.80 -8.98
C TYR A 415 25.92 -6.93 -8.43
N ASN A 416 26.55 -6.69 -7.28
CA ASN A 416 27.16 -7.73 -6.45
C ASN A 416 26.53 -7.80 -5.06
N ARG A 417 25.50 -6.96 -4.82
CA ARG A 417 24.62 -6.98 -3.66
C ARG A 417 23.25 -6.47 -4.09
N VAL A 418 22.21 -7.20 -3.78
CA VAL A 418 20.83 -6.79 -3.99
C VAL A 418 20.10 -6.78 -2.66
N ILE A 419 19.41 -5.68 -2.38
CA ILE A 419 18.54 -5.52 -1.21
C ILE A 419 17.11 -5.48 -1.72
N VAL A 420 16.26 -6.31 -1.13
CA VAL A 420 14.82 -6.36 -1.41
C VAL A 420 14.06 -5.98 -0.16
N SER A 421 13.24 -4.93 -0.27
CA SER A 421 12.29 -4.54 0.76
C SER A 421 10.98 -5.29 0.54
N TYR A 422 10.42 -5.83 1.62
CA TYR A 422 9.17 -6.59 1.63
C TYR A 422 8.36 -6.25 2.89
N VAL A 423 7.10 -6.70 2.98
CA VAL A 423 6.25 -6.44 4.15
C VAL A 423 6.29 -7.65 5.09
N ASN A 424 6.82 -7.47 6.30
CA ASN A 424 7.05 -8.56 7.25
C ASN A 424 5.89 -8.70 8.26
N PRO A 425 5.11 -9.82 8.22
CA PRO A 425 4.05 -10.09 9.19
C PRO A 425 4.55 -10.15 10.64
N ASP A 426 5.74 -10.71 10.88
CA ASP A 426 6.32 -10.86 12.22
C ASP A 426 6.76 -9.52 12.83
N ARG A 427 6.97 -8.50 11.99
CA ARG A 427 7.24 -7.12 12.39
C ARG A 427 6.01 -6.22 12.32
N ASN A 428 4.87 -6.75 12.67
CA ASN A 428 3.59 -6.01 12.65
C ASN A 428 3.23 -5.45 11.28
N TRP A 429 3.55 -6.19 10.19
CA TRP A 429 3.28 -5.81 8.80
C TRP A 429 4.00 -4.52 8.36
N GLN A 430 5.15 -4.25 8.96
CA GLN A 430 6.03 -3.17 8.54
C GLN A 430 7.01 -3.65 7.47
N VAL A 431 7.57 -2.68 6.74
CA VAL A 431 8.61 -2.95 5.75
C VAL A 431 9.86 -3.48 6.44
N ASP A 432 10.40 -4.53 5.92
CA ASP A 432 11.66 -5.13 6.31
C ASP A 432 12.53 -5.38 5.07
N GLU A 433 13.82 -5.60 5.26
CA GLU A 433 14.76 -5.76 4.15
C GLU A 433 15.49 -7.11 4.28
N VAL A 434 15.65 -7.78 3.14
CA VAL A 434 16.58 -8.90 2.98
C VAL A 434 17.64 -8.53 1.95
N GLN A 435 18.82 -9.12 2.06
CA GLN A 435 19.92 -8.87 1.13
C GLN A 435 20.51 -10.19 0.62
N TRP A 436 20.88 -10.20 -0.63
CA TRP A 436 21.61 -11.31 -1.23
C TRP A 436 22.82 -10.77 -2.02
N PRO A 437 24.03 -11.39 -1.90
CA PRO A 437 24.42 -12.41 -0.91
C PRO A 437 24.42 -11.86 0.51
N GLU A 438 24.16 -12.72 1.50
CA GLU A 438 24.29 -12.38 2.91
C GLU A 438 25.77 -12.20 3.26
N ILE A 439 26.11 -11.08 3.89
CA ILE A 439 27.51 -10.64 4.05
C ILE A 439 28.10 -11.06 5.39
N ASP A 440 27.27 -11.17 6.42
CA ASP A 440 27.73 -11.21 7.81
C ASP A 440 27.52 -12.58 8.51
N ASP A 441 26.98 -13.58 7.81
CA ASP A 441 26.75 -14.88 8.41
C ASP A 441 27.82 -15.88 7.98
N SER A 442 28.71 -16.24 8.91
CA SER A 442 29.82 -17.17 8.68
C SER A 442 29.39 -18.62 8.35
N GLY A 443 28.08 -18.91 8.41
CA GLY A 443 27.50 -20.20 8.07
C GLY A 443 26.92 -20.30 6.66
N TYR A 444 26.80 -19.19 5.94
CA TYR A 444 26.19 -19.14 4.61
C TYR A 444 27.24 -19.14 3.50
N THR A 445 27.05 -20.01 2.51
CA THR A 445 27.88 -20.07 1.29
C THR A 445 27.79 -18.81 0.44
N SER A 446 26.78 -17.98 0.66
CA SER A 446 26.55 -16.72 -0.04
C SER A 446 27.53 -15.59 0.34
N ALA A 447 28.09 -15.60 1.56
CA ALA A 447 29.10 -14.60 1.97
C ALA A 447 30.36 -14.69 1.11
N ASP A 448 30.82 -15.91 0.83
CA ASP A 448 31.98 -16.16 -0.05
C ASP A 448 31.72 -15.74 -1.48
N GLN A 449 30.47 -15.89 -1.95
CA GLN A 449 30.04 -15.43 -3.28
C GLN A 449 30.13 -13.91 -3.39
N HIS A 450 29.71 -13.15 -2.37
CA HIS A 450 29.84 -11.70 -2.36
C HIS A 450 31.29 -11.25 -2.48
N ALA A 451 32.21 -11.82 -1.71
CA ALA A 451 33.64 -11.49 -1.76
C ALA A 451 34.24 -11.77 -3.15
N THR A 452 33.86 -12.90 -3.76
CA THR A 452 34.27 -13.27 -5.12
C THR A 452 33.74 -12.30 -6.16
N MET A 453 32.46 -11.96 -6.13
CA MET A 453 31.83 -11.01 -7.05
C MET A 453 32.44 -9.62 -6.89
N LYS A 454 32.64 -9.15 -5.67
CA LYS A 454 33.23 -7.85 -5.38
C LYS A 454 34.66 -7.76 -5.88
N THR A 455 35.46 -8.82 -5.71
CA THR A 455 36.83 -8.91 -6.22
C THR A 455 36.84 -8.86 -7.75
N ALA A 456 35.94 -9.59 -8.42
CA ALA A 456 35.78 -9.57 -9.87
C ALA A 456 35.34 -8.17 -10.41
N ASP A 457 34.66 -7.39 -9.59
CA ASP A 457 34.23 -6.01 -9.92
C ASP A 457 35.27 -4.93 -9.49
N GLY A 458 36.52 -5.33 -9.24
CA GLY A 458 37.61 -4.42 -8.88
C GLY A 458 37.55 -3.90 -7.44
N GLY A 459 36.87 -4.58 -6.56
CA GLY A 459 36.73 -4.24 -5.15
C GLY A 459 35.59 -3.26 -4.85
N PHE A 460 34.80 -2.85 -5.86
CA PHE A 460 33.70 -1.93 -5.68
C PHE A 460 32.42 -2.65 -5.21
N LEU A 461 31.68 -2.03 -4.30
CA LEU A 461 30.32 -2.43 -3.96
C LEU A 461 29.35 -1.88 -5.02
N LEU A 462 28.63 -2.77 -5.70
CA LEU A 462 27.59 -2.46 -6.68
C LEU A 462 26.27 -2.95 -6.11
N GLU A 463 25.56 -2.04 -5.42
CA GLU A 463 24.33 -2.33 -4.70
C GLU A 463 23.10 -1.93 -5.51
N GLY A 464 22.13 -2.84 -5.63
CA GLY A 464 20.78 -2.57 -6.15
C GLY A 464 19.75 -2.68 -5.04
N ARG A 465 18.78 -1.76 -4.99
CA ARG A 465 17.64 -1.78 -4.06
C ARG A 465 16.34 -1.88 -4.81
N PHE A 466 15.46 -2.78 -4.37
CA PHE A 466 14.18 -3.05 -5.02
C PHE A 466 13.08 -3.23 -3.97
N ASP A 467 11.94 -2.58 -4.20
CA ASP A 467 10.80 -2.63 -3.29
C ASP A 467 9.72 -3.54 -3.87
N PHE A 468 9.20 -4.45 -3.02
CA PHE A 468 8.14 -5.39 -3.36
C PHE A 468 7.03 -5.33 -2.31
N THR A 469 5.95 -4.64 -2.63
CA THR A 469 4.80 -4.44 -1.72
C THR A 469 3.85 -5.64 -1.69
N THR A 470 3.95 -6.54 -2.66
CA THR A 470 3.10 -7.73 -2.82
C THR A 470 3.64 -8.96 -2.09
N ILE A 471 4.86 -8.90 -1.57
CA ILE A 471 5.56 -10.01 -0.94
C ILE A 471 5.54 -9.84 0.58
N THR A 472 5.21 -10.90 1.28
CA THR A 472 5.23 -10.96 2.75
C THR A 472 6.16 -12.04 3.29
N ASN A 473 6.71 -12.88 2.42
CA ASN A 473 7.59 -13.98 2.77
C ASN A 473 9.05 -13.58 2.59
N PRO A 474 9.89 -13.62 3.63
CA PRO A 474 11.32 -13.27 3.55
C PRO A 474 12.10 -14.20 2.60
N TYR A 475 11.71 -15.46 2.49
CA TYR A 475 12.41 -16.43 1.62
C TYR A 475 12.14 -16.14 0.15
N GLN A 476 10.90 -15.80 -0.21
CA GLN A 476 10.55 -15.35 -1.55
C GLN A 476 11.32 -14.05 -1.92
N ALA A 477 11.39 -13.10 -0.99
CA ALA A 477 12.14 -11.87 -1.17
C ALA A 477 13.65 -12.13 -1.38
N LEU A 478 14.22 -13.07 -0.63
CA LEU A 478 15.63 -13.47 -0.75
C LEU A 478 15.91 -14.16 -2.09
N GLU A 479 15.04 -15.05 -2.53
CA GLU A 479 15.16 -15.71 -3.84
C GLU A 479 15.09 -14.69 -4.99
N ILE A 480 14.16 -13.74 -4.91
CA ILE A 480 14.07 -12.66 -5.91
C ILE A 480 15.36 -11.82 -5.91
N ALA A 481 15.94 -11.52 -4.74
CA ALA A 481 17.20 -10.80 -4.65
C ALA A 481 18.34 -11.59 -5.33
N GLU A 482 18.40 -12.91 -5.12
CA GLU A 482 19.36 -13.79 -5.78
C GLU A 482 19.20 -13.76 -7.30
N VAL A 483 17.97 -13.95 -7.80
CA VAL A 483 17.70 -13.97 -9.24
C VAL A 483 18.07 -12.64 -9.89
N ILE A 484 17.70 -11.50 -9.28
CA ILE A 484 18.05 -10.17 -9.79
C ILE A 484 19.58 -9.99 -9.83
N CYS A 485 20.29 -10.38 -8.76
CA CYS A 485 21.75 -10.26 -8.71
C CYS A 485 22.43 -11.11 -9.78
N ARG A 486 22.09 -12.39 -9.88
CA ARG A 486 22.65 -13.32 -10.88
C ARG A 486 22.35 -12.86 -12.29
N ARG A 487 21.10 -12.49 -12.58
CA ARG A 487 20.69 -11.99 -13.89
C ARG A 487 21.48 -10.75 -14.30
N SER A 488 21.66 -9.77 -13.39
CA SER A 488 22.43 -8.56 -13.68
C SER A 488 23.89 -8.84 -14.10
N ARG A 489 24.41 -10.02 -13.74
CA ARG A 489 25.80 -10.41 -14.01
C ARG A 489 25.94 -11.30 -15.23
N ASP A 490 24.99 -12.21 -15.43
CA ASP A 490 25.06 -13.26 -16.45
C ASP A 490 24.30 -12.88 -17.73
N SER A 491 23.44 -11.86 -17.66
CA SER A 491 22.60 -11.44 -18.76
C SER A 491 23.42 -10.81 -19.90
N LYS A 492 23.19 -11.31 -21.11
CA LYS A 492 23.73 -10.75 -22.35
C LYS A 492 22.58 -10.65 -23.34
N GLY A 493 22.46 -9.51 -24.00
CA GLY A 493 21.52 -9.35 -25.09
C GLY A 493 22.12 -9.90 -26.38
N LEU A 494 21.47 -10.84 -27.02
CA LEU A 494 21.83 -11.35 -28.32
C LEU A 494 20.67 -11.12 -29.31
N GLN A 495 20.98 -10.48 -30.43
CA GLN A 495 20.03 -10.28 -31.51
C GLN A 495 20.51 -11.07 -32.74
N LEU A 496 19.63 -11.96 -33.21
CA LEU A 496 19.87 -12.82 -34.36
C LEU A 496 18.80 -12.58 -35.44
N THR A 497 19.17 -12.74 -36.70
CA THR A 497 18.20 -12.91 -37.78
C THR A 497 18.28 -14.35 -38.23
N VAL A 498 17.20 -15.08 -38.05
CA VAL A 498 17.12 -16.54 -38.32
C VAL A 498 16.09 -16.84 -39.39
N GLY A 499 16.16 -18.04 -39.96
CA GLY A 499 15.25 -18.51 -40.99
C GLY A 499 13.87 -18.93 -40.47
N PHE A 500 13.10 -19.63 -41.31
CA PHE A 500 11.75 -20.10 -40.97
C PHE A 500 11.74 -21.18 -39.89
N ASP A 501 12.87 -21.81 -39.60
CA ASP A 501 12.99 -22.84 -38.57
C ASP A 501 12.64 -22.35 -37.16
N ALA A 502 12.77 -21.02 -36.94
CA ALA A 502 12.39 -20.36 -35.69
C ALA A 502 10.97 -19.74 -35.70
N TYR A 503 10.15 -20.05 -36.71
CA TYR A 503 8.81 -19.45 -36.87
C TYR A 503 7.85 -19.78 -35.72
N ASP A 504 7.99 -20.96 -35.12
CA ASP A 504 7.13 -21.43 -34.04
C ASP A 504 7.53 -20.88 -32.64
N LEU A 505 8.64 -20.13 -32.58
CA LEU A 505 9.09 -19.55 -31.32
C LEU A 505 8.15 -18.44 -30.85
N ALA A 506 7.77 -18.54 -29.59
CA ALA A 506 6.95 -17.55 -28.90
C ALA A 506 7.79 -16.79 -27.85
N ILE A 507 7.29 -15.64 -27.43
CA ILE A 507 7.89 -14.89 -26.32
C ILE A 507 7.84 -15.74 -25.06
N GLY A 508 8.99 -15.93 -24.41
CA GLY A 508 9.16 -16.74 -23.20
C GLY A 508 9.75 -18.13 -23.46
N ASP A 509 9.91 -18.53 -24.72
CA ASP A 509 10.52 -19.83 -25.04
C ASP A 509 12.03 -19.82 -24.71
N ILE A 510 12.50 -20.95 -24.22
CA ILE A 510 13.92 -21.18 -23.95
C ILE A 510 14.56 -21.72 -25.23
N VAL A 511 15.65 -21.10 -25.64
CA VAL A 511 16.38 -21.46 -26.88
C VAL A 511 17.82 -21.74 -26.54
N ASN A 512 18.35 -22.86 -27.01
CA ASN A 512 19.79 -23.11 -26.99
C ASN A 512 20.46 -22.40 -28.16
N ILE A 513 21.59 -21.76 -27.92
CA ILE A 513 22.34 -21.04 -28.96
C ILE A 513 23.79 -21.52 -28.96
N THR A 514 24.23 -22.05 -30.10
CA THR A 514 25.62 -22.46 -30.31
C THR A 514 26.28 -21.55 -31.35
N LEU A 515 27.22 -20.72 -30.90
CA LEU A 515 28.02 -19.83 -31.71
C LEU A 515 29.50 -20.16 -31.52
N SER A 516 29.99 -21.14 -32.25
CA SER A 516 31.33 -21.69 -32.08
C SER A 516 32.42 -20.63 -32.35
N SER A 517 32.15 -19.70 -33.28
CA SER A 517 33.04 -18.56 -33.59
C SER A 517 33.25 -17.59 -32.43
N LEU A 518 32.30 -17.53 -31.49
CA LEU A 518 32.38 -16.70 -30.27
C LEU A 518 32.70 -17.52 -29.02
N GLY A 519 32.89 -18.85 -29.14
CA GLY A 519 33.15 -19.71 -28.03
C GLY A 519 31.90 -20.03 -27.15
N TYR A 520 30.70 -19.81 -27.69
CA TYR A 520 29.45 -20.20 -27.07
C TYR A 520 29.01 -21.57 -27.60
N SER A 521 28.94 -22.55 -26.73
CA SER A 521 28.36 -23.88 -27.00
C SER A 521 27.23 -24.14 -26.01
N ALA A 522 26.08 -24.63 -26.52
CA ALA A 522 24.93 -25.06 -25.69
C ALA A 522 25.27 -26.32 -24.88
#